data_b9cb6a16853f6d8228addd763e14b21d
#
_entry.id   b9cb6a16853f6d8228addd763e14b21d
#
_cell.length_a   1.000
_cell.length_b   1.000
_cell.length_c   1.000
_cell.angle_alpha   90.00
_cell.angle_beta   90.00
_cell.angle_gamma   90.00
#
_symmetry.space_group_name_H-M   'P 1'
#
loop_
_entity.id
_entity.type
_entity.pdbx_description
1 polymer ?
#
loop_
_entity_poly.entity_id
_entity_poly.type
_entity_poly.pdbx_seq_one_letter_code
_entity_poly.pdbx_strand_id
1 'polypeptide(L)'
;ARDYILIASFLTTEISRQEEIYDALAARMAEGVRVYLLVDSASYYRTYPMDPRPIPAAIPLARERGIPIIEYNPIRGRRIFTMLGLFDRDHRKYWVVDGRIVAAGGQNIDYDSLRDPDAGGCIDGMMEFESAEAAAYLRNAFVRTWNAYSLDLLDPDDFAVREGPRDFPLAVIDQGLREPGRVTTMFDGFFAFAREELWLVQCYTYLTPSLLDKVRFAVDRGVRVNVVLSAEHVTARSLYGSLYGVEDLLDAGAAVYLYESPVGSLLHFKMMMADGRLASVGSANYNLRSQTTSREISFVVSDPEPVGLIKAELDGILLRCRPVDRDEAARYRGPKYFLQNLLMQFWG
;
A
#
# COMPACT_ATOMS: atom_id res chain seq x y z
N ALA A 1 -11.99 19.30 -6.16
CA ALA A 1 -10.82 20.05 -6.69
C ALA A 1 -11.29 21.32 -7.40
N ARG A 2 -10.48 22.38 -7.30
CA ARG A 2 -10.72 23.67 -7.98
C ARG A 2 -9.53 24.10 -8.85
N ASP A 3 -8.35 23.58 -8.55
CA ASP A 3 -7.09 23.98 -9.20
C ASP A 3 -6.37 22.77 -9.79
N TYR A 4 -6.01 21.78 -8.98
CA TYR A 4 -5.30 20.61 -9.49
C TYR A 4 -5.53 19.32 -8.67
N ILE A 5 -5.27 18.18 -9.34
CA ILE A 5 -5.25 16.84 -8.76
C ILE A 5 -3.98 16.13 -9.25
N LEU A 6 -3.14 15.67 -8.32
CA LEU A 6 -1.99 14.81 -8.58
C LEU A 6 -2.25 13.43 -8.01
N ILE A 7 -2.14 12.38 -8.82
CA ILE A 7 -2.46 11.02 -8.43
C ILE A 7 -1.28 10.10 -8.74
N ALA A 8 -0.81 9.37 -7.74
CA ALA A 8 0.07 8.22 -7.91
C ALA A 8 -0.68 6.93 -7.56
N SER A 9 -0.58 5.91 -8.40
CA SER A 9 -1.18 4.60 -8.17
C SER A 9 -0.24 3.49 -8.66
N PHE A 10 -0.14 2.41 -7.89
CA PHE A 10 0.68 1.26 -8.27
C PHE A 10 -0.01 0.41 -9.33
N LEU A 11 -1.28 0.06 -9.11
CA LEU A 11 -2.08 -0.69 -10.07
C LEU A 11 -3.15 0.21 -10.67
N THR A 12 -3.30 0.09 -11.98
CA THR A 12 -4.37 0.70 -12.76
C THR A 12 -4.71 -0.28 -13.88
N THR A 13 -5.39 -1.36 -13.54
CA THR A 13 -5.77 -2.38 -14.49
C THR A 13 -7.13 -2.08 -15.11
N GLU A 14 -7.39 -2.64 -16.27
CA GLU A 14 -8.67 -2.45 -16.97
C GLU A 14 -9.85 -2.73 -16.08
N ILE A 15 -10.92 -1.97 -16.19
CA ILE A 15 -12.31 -2.43 -16.15
C ILE A 15 -13.26 -1.33 -15.66
N SER A 16 -14.56 -1.52 -15.88
CA SER A 16 -15.69 -0.61 -15.83
C SER A 16 -15.72 0.49 -14.74
N ARG A 17 -15.20 0.26 -13.53
CA ARG A 17 -15.20 1.31 -12.48
C ARG A 17 -14.04 2.30 -12.60
N GLN A 18 -12.96 1.94 -13.27
CA GLN A 18 -11.89 2.91 -13.58
C GLN A 18 -12.37 3.95 -14.58
N GLU A 19 -13.26 3.57 -15.49
CA GLU A 19 -13.86 4.51 -16.44
C GLU A 19 -14.60 5.61 -15.71
N GLU A 20 -15.37 5.30 -14.66
CA GLU A 20 -16.07 6.28 -13.83
C GLU A 20 -15.09 7.30 -13.21
N ILE A 21 -13.93 6.84 -12.71
CA ILE A 21 -12.91 7.74 -12.15
C ILE A 21 -12.30 8.61 -13.23
N TYR A 22 -11.93 8.03 -14.38
CA TYR A 22 -11.34 8.80 -15.47
C TYR A 22 -12.34 9.77 -16.08
N ASP A 23 -13.61 9.40 -16.18
CA ASP A 23 -14.69 10.29 -16.64
C ASP A 23 -14.88 11.45 -15.65
N ALA A 24 -14.85 11.18 -14.34
CA ALA A 24 -14.93 12.21 -13.32
C ALA A 24 -13.71 13.15 -13.36
N LEU A 25 -12.50 12.63 -13.56
CA LEU A 25 -11.28 13.43 -13.72
C LEU A 25 -11.35 14.29 -14.98
N ALA A 26 -11.78 13.73 -16.12
CA ALA A 26 -11.95 14.46 -17.36
C ALA A 26 -13.01 15.58 -17.25
N ALA A 27 -14.12 15.32 -16.52
CA ALA A 27 -15.12 16.32 -16.23
C ALA A 27 -14.53 17.50 -15.42
N ARG A 28 -13.69 17.22 -14.42
CA ARG A 28 -12.98 18.26 -13.68
C ARG A 28 -12.00 19.05 -14.57
N MET A 29 -11.31 18.37 -15.50
CA MET A 29 -10.44 19.03 -16.47
C MET A 29 -11.23 19.98 -17.39
N ALA A 30 -12.41 19.59 -17.82
CA ALA A 30 -13.30 20.45 -18.61
C ALA A 30 -13.72 21.73 -17.87
N GLU A 31 -13.68 21.71 -16.54
CA GLU A 31 -13.91 22.87 -15.68
C GLU A 31 -12.61 23.66 -15.36
N GLY A 32 -11.49 23.30 -15.97
CA GLY A 32 -10.20 23.98 -15.82
C GLY A 32 -9.29 23.42 -14.71
N VAL A 33 -9.65 22.32 -14.07
CA VAL A 33 -8.79 21.64 -13.07
C VAL A 33 -7.68 20.89 -13.80
N ARG A 34 -6.42 21.08 -13.37
CA ARG A 34 -5.27 20.34 -13.90
C ARG A 34 -5.15 18.97 -13.25
N VAL A 35 -5.11 17.92 -14.03
CA VAL A 35 -5.04 16.53 -13.51
C VAL A 35 -3.80 15.86 -14.09
N TYR A 36 -3.03 15.17 -13.23
CA TYR A 36 -1.85 14.39 -13.62
C TYR A 36 -1.87 13.03 -12.93
N LEU A 37 -1.64 11.97 -13.70
CA LEU A 37 -1.67 10.60 -13.20
C LEU A 37 -0.31 9.92 -13.45
N LEU A 38 0.25 9.33 -12.40
CA LEU A 38 1.46 8.53 -12.40
C LEU A 38 1.11 7.09 -12.04
N VAL A 39 1.48 6.13 -12.91
CA VAL A 39 1.21 4.71 -12.71
C VAL A 39 2.48 3.89 -12.80
N ASP A 40 2.56 2.81 -12.04
CA ASP A 40 3.72 1.91 -12.11
C ASP A 40 3.58 0.92 -13.27
N SER A 41 4.69 0.63 -13.92
CA SER A 41 4.77 -0.32 -15.02
C SER A 41 4.42 -1.76 -14.61
N ALA A 42 4.54 -2.12 -13.34
CA ALA A 42 4.18 -3.46 -12.85
C ALA A 42 2.69 -3.77 -12.95
N SER A 43 1.83 -2.77 -13.09
CA SER A 43 0.40 -2.94 -13.41
C SER A 43 0.18 -3.89 -14.57
N TYR A 44 0.95 -3.71 -15.62
CA TYR A 44 0.87 -4.53 -16.82
C TYR A 44 1.25 -6.00 -16.56
N TYR A 45 2.40 -6.22 -15.90
CA TYR A 45 2.93 -7.57 -15.69
C TYR A 45 2.09 -8.41 -14.73
N ARG A 46 1.46 -7.79 -13.78
CA ARG A 46 0.62 -8.50 -12.82
C ARG A 46 -0.66 -9.03 -13.45
N THR A 47 -1.26 -8.23 -14.32
CA THR A 47 -2.55 -8.57 -14.92
C THR A 47 -2.40 -9.43 -16.17
N TYR A 48 -1.36 -9.14 -16.99
CA TYR A 48 -1.15 -9.77 -18.29
C TYR A 48 0.31 -10.16 -18.51
N PRO A 49 0.89 -11.07 -17.72
CA PRO A 49 2.31 -11.42 -17.82
C PRO A 49 2.69 -12.01 -19.17
N MET A 50 1.73 -12.53 -19.94
CA MET A 50 1.92 -13.12 -21.28
C MET A 50 1.33 -12.26 -22.39
N ASP A 51 0.75 -11.10 -22.07
CA ASP A 51 0.18 -10.20 -23.07
C ASP A 51 1.30 -9.43 -23.79
N PRO A 52 1.32 -9.46 -25.12
CA PRO A 52 2.31 -8.73 -25.91
C PRO A 52 2.11 -7.20 -25.92
N ARG A 53 1.06 -6.68 -25.31
CA ARG A 53 0.82 -5.22 -25.23
C ARG A 53 1.95 -4.54 -24.46
N PRO A 54 2.59 -3.53 -25.06
CA PRO A 54 3.79 -2.91 -24.48
C PRO A 54 3.47 -1.83 -23.41
N ILE A 55 2.18 -1.56 -23.15
CA ILE A 55 1.74 -0.42 -22.31
C ILE A 55 0.59 -0.90 -21.42
N PRO A 56 0.56 -0.50 -20.10
CA PRO A 56 -0.61 -0.73 -19.26
C PRO A 56 -1.90 -0.17 -19.89
N ALA A 57 -2.97 -0.95 -19.86
CA ALA A 57 -4.23 -0.60 -20.52
C ALA A 57 -4.85 0.71 -20.00
N ALA A 58 -4.60 1.04 -18.74
CA ALA A 58 -5.01 2.31 -18.13
C ALA A 58 -4.45 3.54 -18.86
N ILE A 59 -3.27 3.42 -19.49
CA ILE A 59 -2.64 4.56 -20.16
C ILE A 59 -3.41 5.00 -21.41
N PRO A 60 -3.75 4.10 -22.37
CA PRO A 60 -4.64 4.48 -23.47
C PRO A 60 -5.97 5.06 -23.00
N LEU A 61 -6.61 4.44 -22.02
CA LEU A 61 -7.90 4.85 -21.49
C LEU A 61 -7.88 6.28 -20.90
N ALA A 62 -6.86 6.60 -20.12
CA ALA A 62 -6.67 7.96 -19.59
C ALA A 62 -6.38 8.98 -20.70
N ARG A 63 -5.55 8.61 -21.67
CA ARG A 63 -5.18 9.48 -22.80
C ARG A 63 -6.37 9.78 -23.73
N GLU A 64 -7.25 8.83 -23.97
CA GLU A 64 -8.49 9.04 -24.72
C GLU A 64 -9.37 10.10 -24.09
N ARG A 65 -9.28 10.27 -22.77
CA ARG A 65 -9.98 11.31 -22.00
C ARG A 65 -9.16 12.59 -21.81
N GLY A 66 -8.00 12.68 -22.46
CA GLY A 66 -7.10 13.83 -22.37
C GLY A 66 -6.36 13.96 -21.04
N ILE A 67 -6.37 12.92 -20.18
CA ILE A 67 -5.67 12.95 -18.88
C ILE A 67 -4.19 12.74 -19.10
N PRO A 68 -3.31 13.71 -18.73
CA PRO A 68 -1.87 13.51 -18.71
C PRO A 68 -1.49 12.36 -17.78
N ILE A 69 -0.86 11.33 -18.34
CA ILE A 69 -0.46 10.11 -17.62
C ILE A 69 0.93 9.68 -18.03
N ILE A 70 1.75 9.32 -17.05
CA ILE A 70 3.06 8.72 -17.26
C ILE A 70 3.20 7.38 -16.56
N GLU A 71 4.12 6.59 -17.08
CA GLU A 71 4.50 5.29 -16.54
C GLU A 71 5.82 5.39 -15.79
N TYR A 72 5.79 5.05 -14.50
CA TYR A 72 7.01 4.93 -13.69
C TYR A 72 7.79 3.69 -14.09
N ASN A 73 9.10 3.87 -14.28
CA ASN A 73 10.09 2.81 -14.53
C ASN A 73 9.58 1.74 -15.52
N PRO A 74 9.36 2.09 -16.80
CA PRO A 74 8.80 1.20 -17.81
C PRO A 74 9.56 -0.12 -17.92
N ILE A 75 8.87 -1.26 -17.77
CA ILE A 75 9.45 -2.59 -17.96
C ILE A 75 9.41 -2.95 -19.45
N ARG A 76 10.30 -2.38 -20.25
CA ARG A 76 10.43 -2.63 -21.70
C ARG A 76 11.89 -2.59 -22.13
N GLY A 77 12.15 -3.25 -23.26
CA GLY A 77 13.47 -3.30 -23.86
C GLY A 77 14.52 -3.89 -22.91
N ARG A 78 15.69 -3.27 -22.84
CA ARG A 78 16.79 -3.78 -22.02
C ARG A 78 16.54 -3.73 -20.52
N ARG A 79 15.57 -2.95 -20.04
CA ARG A 79 15.25 -2.84 -18.60
C ARG A 79 14.70 -4.13 -18.00
N ILE A 80 14.10 -5.01 -18.80
CA ILE A 80 13.64 -6.34 -18.36
C ILE A 80 14.80 -7.16 -17.77
N PHE A 81 16.03 -6.94 -18.24
CA PHE A 81 17.22 -7.68 -17.82
C PHE A 81 17.98 -7.01 -16.67
N THR A 82 17.47 -5.93 -16.10
CA THR A 82 18.14 -5.25 -14.99
C THR A 82 17.35 -5.48 -13.69
N MET A 83 18.08 -5.83 -12.62
CA MET A 83 17.47 -5.96 -11.28
C MET A 83 16.73 -4.68 -10.87
N LEU A 84 17.30 -3.50 -11.16
CA LEU A 84 16.65 -2.21 -10.91
C LEU A 84 15.34 -2.07 -11.69
N GLY A 85 15.25 -2.58 -12.93
CA GLY A 85 14.02 -2.57 -13.71
C GLY A 85 12.89 -3.38 -13.06
N LEU A 86 13.21 -4.46 -12.39
CA LEU A 86 12.22 -5.37 -11.81
C LEU A 86 11.81 -4.98 -10.38
N PHE A 87 12.75 -4.51 -9.56
CA PHE A 87 12.56 -4.29 -8.12
C PHE A 87 12.28 -2.83 -7.75
N ASP A 88 12.74 -1.85 -8.54
CA ASP A 88 12.40 -0.44 -8.32
C ASP A 88 10.97 -0.16 -8.80
N ARG A 89 10.01 -0.39 -7.91
CA ARG A 89 8.59 -0.19 -8.18
C ARG A 89 8.01 0.92 -7.31
N ASP A 90 7.16 1.76 -7.87
CA ASP A 90 6.42 2.77 -7.12
C ASP A 90 5.12 2.18 -6.56
N HIS A 91 5.23 1.63 -5.36
CA HIS A 91 4.09 1.01 -4.68
C HIS A 91 3.24 2.02 -3.90
N ARG A 92 3.55 3.31 -4.00
CA ARG A 92 2.79 4.38 -3.35
C ARG A 92 1.42 4.56 -4.01
N LYS A 93 0.42 4.87 -3.19
CA LYS A 93 -0.92 5.25 -3.61
C LYS A 93 -1.28 6.51 -2.86
N TYR A 94 -1.32 7.65 -3.54
CA TYR A 94 -1.69 8.91 -2.92
C TYR A 94 -2.29 9.89 -3.92
N TRP A 95 -3.09 10.79 -3.38
CA TRP A 95 -3.72 11.90 -4.08
C TRP A 95 -3.35 13.19 -3.37
N VAL A 96 -3.07 14.23 -4.15
CA VAL A 96 -2.91 15.61 -3.66
C VAL A 96 -3.89 16.48 -4.41
N VAL A 97 -4.79 17.13 -3.68
CA VAL A 97 -5.84 17.96 -4.27
C VAL A 97 -5.69 19.40 -3.78
N ASP A 98 -5.57 20.34 -4.72
CA ASP A 98 -5.51 21.78 -4.48
C ASP A 98 -4.44 22.23 -3.47
N GLY A 99 -3.36 21.43 -3.29
CA GLY A 99 -2.29 21.70 -2.33
C GLY A 99 -2.73 21.72 -0.88
N ARG A 100 -3.83 21.07 -0.54
CA ARG A 100 -4.43 21.08 0.79
C ARG A 100 -4.89 19.70 1.23
N ILE A 101 -5.69 19.00 0.41
CA ILE A 101 -6.20 17.67 0.73
C ILE A 101 -5.20 16.63 0.29
N VAL A 102 -4.90 15.71 1.17
CA VAL A 102 -4.06 14.54 0.91
C VAL A 102 -4.86 13.29 1.24
N ALA A 103 -4.81 12.31 0.34
CA ALA A 103 -5.27 10.96 0.63
C ALA A 103 -4.13 9.99 0.30
N ALA A 104 -3.79 9.06 1.21
CA ALA A 104 -2.86 7.98 0.91
C ALA A 104 -3.16 6.72 1.72
N GLY A 105 -2.78 5.57 1.17
CA GLY A 105 -3.07 4.27 1.80
C GLY A 105 -2.70 3.09 0.93
N GLY A 106 -3.46 2.02 1.06
CA GLY A 106 -3.29 0.77 0.32
C GLY A 106 -4.03 0.70 -1.00
N GLN A 107 -5.09 1.50 -1.18
CA GLN A 107 -6.06 1.35 -2.27
C GLN A 107 -5.50 1.74 -3.64
N ASN A 108 -5.62 0.84 -4.59
CA ASN A 108 -5.27 1.06 -5.99
C ASN A 108 -6.46 1.59 -6.80
N ILE A 109 -6.16 2.11 -8.00
CA ILE A 109 -7.19 2.40 -9.02
C ILE A 109 -7.32 1.16 -9.92
N ASP A 110 -7.85 0.07 -9.38
CA ASP A 110 -8.10 -1.16 -10.11
C ASP A 110 -9.48 -1.74 -9.73
N TYR A 111 -9.92 -2.73 -10.52
CA TYR A 111 -11.25 -3.32 -10.35
C TYR A 111 -11.48 -3.90 -8.96
N ASP A 112 -10.52 -4.66 -8.44
CA ASP A 112 -10.67 -5.34 -7.16
C ASP A 112 -10.68 -4.35 -6.00
N SER A 113 -9.87 -3.28 -6.08
CA SER A 113 -9.81 -2.23 -5.06
C SER A 113 -11.02 -1.28 -5.08
N LEU A 114 -11.69 -1.13 -6.23
CA LEU A 114 -12.82 -0.20 -6.40
C LEU A 114 -14.18 -0.91 -6.30
N ARG A 115 -14.20 -2.23 -6.36
CA ARG A 115 -15.41 -3.03 -6.19
C ARG A 115 -15.84 -3.03 -4.73
N ASP A 116 -17.17 -3.10 -4.52
CA ASP A 116 -17.75 -3.23 -3.19
C ASP A 116 -17.20 -4.48 -2.48
N PRO A 117 -16.70 -4.35 -1.25
CA PRO A 117 -16.25 -5.50 -0.47
C PRO A 117 -17.32 -6.58 -0.30
N ASP A 118 -18.58 -6.22 -0.14
CA ASP A 118 -19.69 -7.19 -0.03
C ASP A 118 -20.01 -7.88 -1.37
N ALA A 119 -19.45 -7.39 -2.48
CA ALA A 119 -19.47 -8.02 -3.78
C ALA A 119 -18.13 -8.71 -4.14
N GLY A 120 -17.20 -8.88 -3.18
CA GLY A 120 -15.91 -9.53 -3.36
C GLY A 120 -14.76 -8.58 -3.75
N GLY A 121 -14.92 -7.27 -3.58
CA GLY A 121 -13.83 -6.30 -3.69
C GLY A 121 -12.87 -6.36 -2.51
N CYS A 122 -11.73 -5.66 -2.60
CA CYS A 122 -10.76 -5.61 -1.50
C CYS A 122 -11.30 -4.81 -0.31
N ILE A 123 -10.99 -5.28 0.90
CA ILE A 123 -11.04 -4.47 2.11
C ILE A 123 -9.75 -3.69 2.17
N ASP A 124 -9.80 -2.41 1.91
CA ASP A 124 -8.62 -1.52 1.91
C ASP A 124 -9.02 -0.13 2.37
N GLY A 125 -8.04 0.73 2.67
CA GLY A 125 -8.29 2.06 3.17
C GLY A 125 -7.29 3.10 2.68
N MET A 126 -7.80 4.32 2.61
CA MET A 126 -7.03 5.54 2.42
C MET A 126 -7.28 6.46 3.62
N MET A 127 -6.23 7.02 4.16
CA MET A 127 -6.32 8.11 5.13
C MET A 127 -6.42 9.43 4.35
N GLU A 128 -7.55 10.14 4.51
CA GLU A 128 -7.76 11.48 3.93
C GLU A 128 -7.72 12.53 5.04
N PHE A 129 -7.00 13.60 4.79
CA PHE A 129 -6.87 14.73 5.72
C PHE A 129 -6.43 16.00 5.00
N GLU A 130 -6.55 17.14 5.68
CA GLU A 130 -6.04 18.41 5.20
C GLU A 130 -4.72 18.73 5.88
N SER A 131 -3.67 18.95 5.07
CA SER A 131 -2.35 19.35 5.52
C SER A 131 -1.59 20.04 4.39
N ALA A 132 -1.28 21.32 4.57
CA ALA A 132 -0.46 22.07 3.64
C ALA A 132 0.96 21.50 3.56
N GLU A 133 1.55 21.10 4.68
CA GLU A 133 2.90 20.54 4.73
C GLU A 133 2.98 19.20 4.01
N ALA A 134 2.07 18.25 4.32
CA ALA A 134 2.02 16.96 3.65
C ALA A 134 1.71 17.11 2.15
N ALA A 135 0.79 18.02 1.79
CA ALA A 135 0.47 18.30 0.40
C ALA A 135 1.67 18.87 -0.37
N ALA A 136 2.41 19.81 0.24
CA ALA A 136 3.65 20.35 -0.36
C ALA A 136 4.71 19.27 -0.55
N TYR A 137 4.91 18.43 0.46
CA TYR A 137 5.86 17.32 0.39
C TYR A 137 5.53 16.36 -0.75
N LEU A 138 4.27 15.88 -0.81
CA LEU A 138 3.84 14.89 -1.80
C LEU A 138 3.75 15.49 -3.22
N ARG A 139 3.34 16.75 -3.36
CA ARG A 139 3.43 17.50 -4.61
C ARG A 139 4.86 17.50 -5.15
N ASN A 140 5.83 17.85 -4.31
CA ASN A 140 7.23 17.87 -4.70
C ASN A 140 7.76 16.46 -5.05
N ALA A 141 7.34 15.44 -4.31
CA ALA A 141 7.68 14.05 -4.61
C ALA A 141 7.07 13.58 -5.94
N PHE A 142 5.83 13.98 -6.23
CA PHE A 142 5.16 13.73 -7.50
C PHE A 142 5.90 14.37 -8.66
N VAL A 143 6.15 15.68 -8.59
CA VAL A 143 6.82 16.45 -9.65
C VAL A 143 8.22 15.90 -9.93
N ARG A 144 9.01 15.60 -8.88
CA ARG A 144 10.32 14.95 -9.08
C ARG A 144 10.22 13.62 -9.81
N THR A 145 9.20 12.82 -9.47
CA THR A 145 8.99 11.51 -10.11
C THR A 145 8.52 11.69 -11.55
N TRP A 146 7.57 12.59 -11.78
CA TRP A 146 7.07 12.95 -13.11
C TRP A 146 8.22 13.37 -14.04
N ASN A 147 9.03 14.32 -13.62
CA ASN A 147 10.13 14.89 -14.41
C ASN A 147 11.25 13.87 -14.70
N ALA A 148 11.35 12.80 -13.91
CA ALA A 148 12.31 11.72 -14.17
C ALA A 148 11.88 10.78 -15.32
N TYR A 149 10.59 10.77 -15.69
CA TYR A 149 10.02 9.84 -16.67
C TYR A 149 9.21 10.51 -17.78
N SER A 150 9.07 11.84 -17.76
CA SER A 150 8.37 12.63 -18.78
C SER A 150 9.30 13.59 -19.49
N LEU A 151 8.98 13.92 -20.75
CA LEU A 151 9.58 15.03 -21.47
C LEU A 151 8.83 16.34 -21.21
N ASP A 152 7.56 16.26 -20.83
CA ASP A 152 6.75 17.39 -20.40
C ASP A 152 7.03 17.64 -18.92
N LEU A 153 7.92 18.57 -18.65
CA LEU A 153 8.35 18.88 -17.29
C LEU A 153 7.30 19.71 -16.55
N LEU A 154 7.12 19.40 -15.28
CA LEU A 154 6.29 20.15 -14.36
C LEU A 154 7.16 21.01 -13.45
N ASP A 155 6.70 22.23 -13.17
CA ASP A 155 7.28 23.08 -12.13
C ASP A 155 6.43 22.94 -10.85
N PRO A 156 7.02 22.62 -9.69
CA PRO A 156 6.26 22.56 -8.44
C PRO A 156 5.60 23.91 -8.10
N ASP A 157 6.14 25.03 -8.55
CA ASP A 157 5.57 26.35 -8.27
C ASP A 157 4.25 26.61 -9.04
N ASP A 158 3.99 25.85 -10.10
CA ASP A 158 2.69 25.86 -10.78
C ASP A 158 1.56 25.28 -9.92
N PHE A 159 1.88 24.52 -8.88
CA PHE A 159 0.92 23.83 -8.02
C PHE A 159 0.89 24.48 -6.63
N ALA A 160 0.06 25.51 -6.49
CA ALA A 160 -0.02 26.28 -5.26
C ALA A 160 -0.39 25.38 -4.05
N VAL A 161 0.29 25.60 -2.93
CA VAL A 161 -0.07 25.01 -1.64
C VAL A 161 -0.95 25.99 -0.89
N ARG A 162 -2.03 25.51 -0.32
CA ARG A 162 -3.02 26.35 0.37
C ARG A 162 -2.96 26.04 1.88
N GLU A 163 -2.90 27.09 2.68
CA GLU A 163 -3.06 26.95 4.11
C GLU A 163 -4.42 26.31 4.44
N GLY A 164 -4.39 25.38 5.37
CA GLY A 164 -5.54 24.64 5.84
C GLY A 164 -5.79 24.87 7.32
N PRO A 165 -6.80 24.19 7.91
CA PRO A 165 -6.93 24.11 9.34
C PRO A 165 -5.65 23.53 9.96
N ARG A 166 -5.47 23.76 11.26
CA ARG A 166 -4.27 23.33 11.99
C ARG A 166 -4.06 21.82 11.81
N ASP A 167 -2.88 21.46 11.30
CA ASP A 167 -2.49 20.07 11.14
C ASP A 167 -2.38 19.36 12.51
N PHE A 168 -2.78 18.09 12.56
CA PHE A 168 -2.50 17.22 13.68
C PHE A 168 -1.09 16.59 13.54
N PRO A 169 -0.49 16.11 14.64
CA PRO A 169 0.82 15.45 14.57
C PRO A 169 0.79 14.26 13.62
N LEU A 170 1.55 14.38 12.54
CA LEU A 170 1.62 13.40 11.46
C LEU A 170 3.06 13.25 11.01
N ALA A 171 3.51 11.99 10.86
CA ALA A 171 4.76 11.70 10.16
C ALA A 171 4.48 11.07 8.80
N VAL A 172 5.08 11.63 7.76
CA VAL A 172 5.05 11.07 6.40
C VAL A 172 6.27 10.18 6.21
N ILE A 173 6.05 8.90 6.05
CA ILE A 173 7.07 7.90 5.77
C ILE A 173 7.07 7.64 4.26
N ASP A 174 7.88 8.38 3.52
CA ASP A 174 8.09 8.20 2.08
C ASP A 174 9.46 7.57 1.85
N GLN A 175 9.49 6.36 1.35
CA GLN A 175 10.68 5.59 1.07
C GLN A 175 10.87 5.36 -0.41
N GLY A 176 12.12 5.29 -0.85
CA GLY A 176 12.52 4.87 -2.19
C GLY A 176 13.91 4.26 -2.18
N LEU A 177 14.35 3.71 -3.31
CA LEU A 177 15.68 3.09 -3.42
C LEU A 177 16.85 4.00 -3.03
N ARG A 178 16.69 5.32 -3.24
CA ARG A 178 17.74 6.29 -2.89
C ARG A 178 17.73 6.69 -1.41
N GLU A 179 16.65 6.41 -0.71
CA GLU A 179 16.46 6.69 0.71
C GLU A 179 15.82 5.47 1.39
N PRO A 180 16.53 4.32 1.43
CA PRO A 180 16.01 3.10 2.03
C PRO A 180 15.96 3.20 3.57
N GLY A 181 15.20 2.29 4.19
CA GLY A 181 15.19 2.09 5.62
C GLY A 181 14.17 2.92 6.40
N ARG A 182 13.44 3.85 5.77
CA ARG A 182 12.39 4.61 6.48
C ARG A 182 11.23 3.73 6.92
N VAL A 183 10.81 2.78 6.07
CA VAL A 183 9.79 1.78 6.43
C VAL A 183 10.30 0.85 7.54
N THR A 184 11.57 0.45 7.48
CA THR A 184 12.21 -0.33 8.56
C THR A 184 12.20 0.44 9.86
N THR A 185 12.58 1.71 9.84
CA THR A 185 12.56 2.58 11.04
C THR A 185 11.13 2.75 11.58
N MET A 186 10.13 2.87 10.71
CA MET A 186 8.73 2.91 11.13
C MET A 186 8.34 1.62 11.86
N PHE A 187 8.63 0.46 11.26
CA PHE A 187 8.34 -0.82 11.91
C PHE A 187 9.06 -0.94 13.26
N ASP A 188 10.37 -0.67 13.32
CA ASP A 188 11.14 -0.68 14.55
C ASP A 188 10.53 0.24 15.61
N GLY A 189 10.08 1.42 15.19
CA GLY A 189 9.41 2.39 16.05
C GLY A 189 8.13 1.82 16.69
N PHE A 190 7.26 1.17 15.91
CA PHE A 190 6.04 0.55 16.44
C PHE A 190 6.35 -0.57 17.45
N PHE A 191 7.27 -1.49 17.10
CA PHE A 191 7.66 -2.57 17.99
C PHE A 191 8.36 -2.05 19.26
N ALA A 192 9.12 -0.96 19.18
CA ALA A 192 9.77 -0.35 20.35
C ALA A 192 8.80 0.49 21.21
N PHE A 193 7.84 1.16 20.58
CA PHE A 193 6.88 2.03 21.27
C PHE A 193 5.85 1.23 22.08
N ALA A 194 5.32 0.13 21.54
CA ALA A 194 4.30 -0.69 22.18
C ALA A 194 4.70 -1.14 23.60
N ARG A 195 3.77 -1.04 24.54
CA ARG A 195 3.90 -1.43 25.95
C ARG A 195 2.94 -2.54 26.36
N GLU A 196 1.73 -2.54 25.81
CA GLU A 196 0.65 -3.45 26.17
C GLU A 196 0.25 -4.33 24.98
N GLU A 197 -0.01 -3.71 23.83
CA GLU A 197 -0.43 -4.44 22.64
C GLU A 197 0.05 -3.78 21.33
N LEU A 198 0.28 -4.64 20.35
CA LEU A 198 0.59 -4.23 18.99
C LEU A 198 -0.29 -5.03 18.01
N TRP A 199 -1.02 -4.31 17.19
CA TRP A 199 -1.77 -4.86 16.06
C TRP A 199 -1.00 -4.63 14.77
N LEU A 200 -0.89 -5.67 13.96
CA LEU A 200 -0.31 -5.66 12.63
C LEU A 200 -1.33 -6.27 11.66
N VAL A 201 -2.02 -5.43 10.90
CA VAL A 201 -2.96 -5.86 9.85
C VAL A 201 -2.26 -5.79 8.51
N GLN A 202 -2.22 -6.92 7.82
CA GLN A 202 -1.49 -7.06 6.57
C GLN A 202 -2.25 -7.96 5.59
N CYS A 203 -2.17 -7.62 4.31
CA CYS A 203 -2.65 -8.49 3.25
C CYS A 203 -1.93 -9.85 3.30
N TYR A 204 -0.62 -9.78 3.44
CA TYR A 204 0.28 -10.93 3.55
C TYR A 204 1.58 -10.52 4.26
N THR A 205 2.29 -11.53 4.76
CA THR A 205 3.65 -11.37 5.24
C THR A 205 4.56 -12.43 4.60
N TYR A 206 5.76 -12.02 4.19
CA TYR A 206 6.82 -12.94 3.78
C TYR A 206 7.99 -12.72 4.72
N LEU A 207 7.97 -13.48 5.81
CA LEU A 207 8.81 -13.26 6.97
C LEU A 207 10.26 -13.61 6.68
N THR A 208 11.15 -12.71 7.10
CA THR A 208 12.57 -12.96 7.23
C THR A 208 12.94 -13.09 8.72
N PRO A 209 14.10 -13.66 9.05
CA PRO A 209 14.56 -13.69 10.44
C PRO A 209 14.49 -12.32 11.13
N SER A 210 14.92 -11.27 10.44
CA SER A 210 14.89 -9.89 10.97
C SER A 210 13.47 -9.37 11.29
N LEU A 211 12.46 -9.77 10.50
CA LEU A 211 11.06 -9.41 10.77
C LEU A 211 10.51 -10.19 11.97
N LEU A 212 10.85 -11.46 12.11
CA LEU A 212 10.49 -12.28 13.26
C LEU A 212 11.16 -11.82 14.55
N ASP A 213 12.42 -11.38 14.48
CA ASP A 213 13.14 -10.86 15.64
C ASP A 213 12.48 -9.61 16.24
N LYS A 214 11.83 -8.77 15.40
CA LYS A 214 11.04 -7.63 15.90
C LYS A 214 9.81 -8.09 16.69
N VAL A 215 9.14 -9.16 16.22
CA VAL A 215 8.00 -9.76 16.93
C VAL A 215 8.46 -10.31 18.27
N ARG A 216 9.53 -11.12 18.30
CA ARG A 216 10.12 -11.67 19.53
C ARG A 216 10.51 -10.57 20.51
N PHE A 217 11.19 -9.53 20.02
CA PHE A 217 11.59 -8.38 20.85
C PHE A 217 10.40 -7.74 21.58
N ALA A 218 9.25 -7.58 20.93
CA ALA A 218 8.06 -7.02 21.59
C ALA A 218 7.45 -8.03 22.59
N VAL A 219 7.33 -9.30 22.19
CA VAL A 219 6.77 -10.37 23.03
C VAL A 219 7.63 -10.57 24.30
N ASP A 220 8.96 -10.59 24.18
CA ASP A 220 9.88 -10.73 25.32
C ASP A 220 9.76 -9.57 26.33
N ARG A 221 9.24 -8.43 25.92
CA ARG A 221 8.91 -7.28 26.77
C ARG A 221 7.51 -7.35 27.37
N GLY A 222 6.75 -8.41 27.11
CA GLY A 222 5.38 -8.59 27.59
C GLY A 222 4.31 -7.94 26.74
N VAL A 223 4.63 -7.46 25.54
CA VAL A 223 3.65 -6.89 24.60
C VAL A 223 2.86 -8.00 23.93
N ARG A 224 1.54 -7.89 23.92
CA ARG A 224 0.67 -8.78 23.12
C ARG A 224 0.77 -8.38 21.65
N VAL A 225 1.45 -9.17 20.84
CA VAL A 225 1.55 -8.94 19.40
C VAL A 225 0.46 -9.73 18.68
N ASN A 226 -0.39 -9.03 17.94
CA ASN A 226 -1.50 -9.58 17.19
C ASN A 226 -1.29 -9.33 15.70
N VAL A 227 -1.33 -10.39 14.89
CA VAL A 227 -1.14 -10.31 13.44
C VAL A 227 -2.40 -10.77 12.74
N VAL A 228 -2.98 -9.91 11.92
CA VAL A 228 -4.13 -10.22 11.07
C VAL A 228 -3.66 -10.35 9.63
N LEU A 229 -3.95 -11.49 9.00
CA LEU A 229 -3.65 -11.78 7.61
C LEU A 229 -4.95 -12.09 6.85
N SER A 230 -4.93 -11.93 5.53
CA SER A 230 -6.04 -12.36 4.70
C SER A 230 -6.03 -13.88 4.51
N ALA A 231 -7.20 -14.52 4.66
CA ALA A 231 -7.40 -15.90 4.22
C ALA A 231 -7.58 -16.01 2.70
N GLU A 232 -7.88 -14.90 2.05
CA GLU A 232 -8.06 -14.79 0.60
C GLU A 232 -6.85 -14.11 -0.04
N HIS A 233 -6.58 -14.42 -1.31
CA HIS A 233 -5.55 -13.73 -2.07
C HIS A 233 -5.83 -13.80 -3.57
N VAL A 234 -5.32 -12.81 -4.31
CA VAL A 234 -5.43 -12.74 -5.78
C VAL A 234 -4.81 -13.98 -6.46
N THR A 235 -3.78 -14.58 -5.86
CA THR A 235 -3.16 -15.82 -6.36
C THR A 235 -2.90 -16.82 -5.24
N ALA A 236 -3.10 -18.09 -5.53
CA ALA A 236 -2.76 -19.18 -4.60
C ALA A 236 -1.27 -19.14 -4.16
N ARG A 237 -0.38 -18.66 -5.04
CA ARG A 237 1.04 -18.50 -4.75
C ARG A 237 1.28 -17.54 -3.58
N SER A 238 0.67 -16.37 -3.64
CA SER A 238 0.82 -15.36 -2.61
C SER A 238 0.20 -15.80 -1.29
N LEU A 239 -0.98 -16.45 -1.34
CA LEU A 239 -1.63 -17.01 -0.17
C LEU A 239 -0.74 -18.05 0.52
N TYR A 240 -0.30 -19.08 -0.23
CA TYR A 240 0.52 -20.14 0.34
C TYR A 240 1.85 -19.61 0.89
N GLY A 241 2.47 -18.64 0.21
CA GLY A 241 3.69 -18.00 0.69
C GLY A 241 3.50 -17.27 2.02
N SER A 242 2.38 -16.58 2.20
CA SER A 242 2.04 -15.90 3.44
C SER A 242 1.71 -16.88 4.58
N LEU A 243 0.88 -17.88 4.32
CA LEU A 243 0.46 -18.86 5.32
C LEU A 243 1.64 -19.69 5.87
N TYR A 244 2.70 -19.89 5.08
CA TYR A 244 3.89 -20.61 5.55
C TYR A 244 4.52 -19.98 6.79
N GLY A 245 4.49 -18.64 6.90
CA GLY A 245 5.06 -17.92 8.05
C GLY A 245 4.20 -17.91 9.32
N VAL A 246 2.97 -18.45 9.27
CA VAL A 246 2.05 -18.39 10.42
C VAL A 246 2.58 -19.15 11.63
N GLU A 247 3.15 -20.34 11.45
CA GLU A 247 3.76 -21.09 12.54
C GLU A 247 4.95 -20.34 13.16
N ASP A 248 5.78 -19.70 12.35
CA ASP A 248 6.91 -18.89 12.84
C ASP A 248 6.44 -17.70 13.69
N LEU A 249 5.30 -17.07 13.36
CA LEU A 249 4.69 -16.02 14.16
C LEU A 249 4.17 -16.55 15.50
N LEU A 250 3.48 -17.70 15.49
CA LEU A 250 3.00 -18.36 16.72
C LEU A 250 4.18 -18.78 17.61
N ASP A 251 5.27 -19.27 17.04
CA ASP A 251 6.51 -19.63 17.75
C ASP A 251 7.24 -18.41 18.30
N ALA A 252 7.12 -17.28 17.63
CA ALA A 252 7.60 -15.99 18.15
C ALA A 252 6.70 -15.42 19.27
N GLY A 253 5.59 -16.08 19.62
CA GLY A 253 4.67 -15.67 20.67
C GLY A 253 3.57 -14.71 20.23
N ALA A 254 3.41 -14.42 18.93
CA ALA A 254 2.30 -13.64 18.43
C ALA A 254 1.00 -14.44 18.39
N ALA A 255 -0.14 -13.75 18.54
CA ALA A 255 -1.44 -14.28 18.16
C ALA A 255 -1.68 -13.99 16.67
N VAL A 256 -2.12 -15.00 15.92
CA VAL A 256 -2.39 -14.86 14.49
C VAL A 256 -3.87 -15.07 14.21
N TYR A 257 -4.41 -14.20 13.40
CA TYR A 257 -5.81 -14.21 12.97
C TYR A 257 -5.89 -14.22 11.45
N LEU A 258 -6.83 -14.98 10.89
CA LEU A 258 -7.18 -14.93 9.48
C LEU A 258 -8.50 -14.22 9.30
N TYR A 259 -8.48 -13.15 8.49
CA TYR A 259 -9.68 -12.51 8.00
C TYR A 259 -10.33 -13.38 6.93
N GLU A 260 -11.59 -13.72 7.11
CA GLU A 260 -12.38 -14.54 6.20
C GLU A 260 -13.56 -13.74 5.66
N SER A 261 -13.72 -13.75 4.33
CA SER A 261 -14.85 -13.12 3.68
C SER A 261 -15.80 -14.18 3.12
N PRO A 262 -17.12 -14.07 3.37
CA PRO A 262 -18.10 -14.99 2.78
C PRO A 262 -18.21 -14.89 1.26
N VAL A 263 -17.68 -13.83 0.67
CA VAL A 263 -17.71 -13.53 -0.78
C VAL A 263 -16.31 -13.51 -1.40
N GLY A 264 -15.27 -13.93 -0.66
CA GLY A 264 -13.89 -14.00 -1.13
C GLY A 264 -13.19 -12.64 -1.24
N SER A 265 -13.60 -11.65 -0.43
CA SER A 265 -12.97 -10.32 -0.40
C SER A 265 -11.58 -10.38 0.22
N LEU A 266 -10.59 -9.88 -0.47
CA LEU A 266 -9.22 -9.80 0.00
C LEU A 266 -9.08 -8.70 1.05
N LEU A 267 -8.55 -9.01 2.23
CA LEU A 267 -8.06 -7.99 3.16
C LEU A 267 -6.74 -7.43 2.61
N HIS A 268 -6.81 -6.24 2.03
CA HIS A 268 -5.63 -5.58 1.45
C HIS A 268 -5.13 -4.40 2.30
N PHE A 269 -5.76 -4.11 3.42
CA PHE A 269 -5.40 -3.04 4.34
C PHE A 269 -4.02 -3.27 4.98
N LYS A 270 -3.21 -2.21 5.09
CA LYS A 270 -1.90 -2.21 5.73
C LYS A 270 -1.90 -1.20 6.86
N MET A 271 -1.94 -1.71 8.07
CA MET A 271 -2.04 -0.90 9.27
C MET A 271 -1.22 -1.48 10.41
N MET A 272 -0.66 -0.62 11.22
CA MET A 272 -0.14 -0.95 12.55
C MET A 272 -0.79 -0.05 13.59
N MET A 273 -1.01 -0.60 14.79
CA MET A 273 -1.50 0.17 15.94
C MET A 273 -0.84 -0.31 17.22
N ALA A 274 -0.24 0.61 17.96
CA ALA A 274 0.38 0.33 19.27
C ALA A 274 -0.42 1.03 20.36
N ASP A 275 -0.86 0.23 21.36
CA ASP A 275 -1.54 0.67 22.59
C ASP A 275 -2.76 1.57 22.38
N GLY A 276 -3.38 1.55 21.18
CA GLY A 276 -4.45 2.47 20.81
C GLY A 276 -4.05 3.95 20.82
N ARG A 277 -2.74 4.26 20.71
CA ARG A 277 -2.18 5.63 20.82
C ARG A 277 -1.32 6.03 19.63
N LEU A 278 -0.76 5.08 18.93
CA LEU A 278 0.05 5.29 17.74
C LEU A 278 -0.50 4.40 16.64
N ALA A 279 -0.81 4.94 15.49
CA ALA A 279 -1.31 4.17 14.35
C ALA A 279 -0.60 4.56 13.06
N SER A 280 -0.53 3.62 12.12
CA SER A 280 -0.09 3.89 10.75
C SER A 280 -1.06 3.28 9.74
N VAL A 281 -1.26 4.01 8.63
CA VAL A 281 -1.94 3.53 7.42
C VAL A 281 -1.06 3.87 6.23
N GLY A 282 -0.92 2.93 5.28
CA GLY A 282 -0.07 3.17 4.13
C GLY A 282 -0.06 2.05 3.10
N SER A 283 0.96 2.10 2.24
CA SER A 283 1.16 1.10 1.19
C SER A 283 2.10 -0.04 1.61
N ALA A 284 2.90 0.13 2.68
CA ALA A 284 3.97 -0.77 3.06
C ALA A 284 3.45 -2.09 3.65
N ASN A 285 3.79 -3.20 3.03
CA ASN A 285 3.57 -4.54 3.58
C ASN A 285 4.69 -4.92 4.56
N TYR A 286 4.38 -5.81 5.51
CA TYR A 286 5.37 -6.35 6.45
C TYR A 286 6.22 -7.44 5.75
N ASN A 287 7.06 -7.02 4.81
CA ASN A 287 7.94 -7.88 4.04
C ASN A 287 9.27 -7.18 3.70
N LEU A 288 10.23 -7.95 3.18
CA LEU A 288 11.56 -7.44 2.82
C LEU A 288 11.50 -6.39 1.70
N ARG A 289 10.64 -6.59 0.73
CA ARG A 289 10.53 -5.70 -0.44
C ARG A 289 10.10 -4.30 -0.07
N SER A 290 9.07 -4.15 0.76
CA SER A 290 8.64 -2.85 1.26
C SER A 290 9.70 -2.17 2.11
N GLN A 291 10.57 -2.94 2.80
CA GLN A 291 11.65 -2.37 3.59
C GLN A 291 12.86 -1.92 2.77
N THR A 292 13.05 -2.47 1.56
CA THR A 292 14.33 -2.32 0.83
C THR A 292 14.20 -1.70 -0.55
N THR A 293 13.32 -2.22 -1.41
CA THR A 293 13.37 -1.92 -2.86
C THR A 293 12.18 -1.15 -3.38
N SER A 294 10.99 -1.33 -2.80
CA SER A 294 9.80 -0.59 -3.24
C SER A 294 9.81 0.85 -2.73
N ARG A 295 9.25 1.75 -3.53
CA ARG A 295 8.84 3.06 -3.03
C ARG A 295 7.53 2.86 -2.30
N GLU A 296 7.49 3.32 -1.05
CA GLU A 296 6.35 3.16 -0.16
C GLU A 296 5.98 4.50 0.44
N ILE A 297 4.70 4.62 0.81
CA ILE A 297 4.21 5.74 1.59
C ILE A 297 3.35 5.23 2.75
N SER A 298 3.58 5.76 3.94
CA SER A 298 2.73 5.52 5.10
C SER A 298 2.60 6.80 5.91
N PHE A 299 1.46 6.98 6.54
CA PHE A 299 1.24 8.02 7.53
C PHE A 299 1.24 7.41 8.92
N VAL A 300 1.93 8.07 9.84
CA VAL A 300 1.95 7.69 11.26
C VAL A 300 1.33 8.82 12.06
N VAL A 301 0.32 8.50 12.85
CA VAL A 301 -0.47 9.45 13.64
C VAL A 301 -0.52 9.04 15.10
N SER A 302 -0.54 10.05 15.99
CA SER A 302 -0.70 9.87 17.43
C SER A 302 -1.81 10.74 18.04
N ASP A 303 -2.49 11.54 17.21
CA ASP A 303 -3.65 12.30 17.66
C ASP A 303 -4.82 11.34 17.93
N PRO A 304 -5.55 11.52 19.05
CA PRO A 304 -6.63 10.61 19.44
C PRO A 304 -7.77 10.48 18.42
N GLU A 305 -8.07 11.53 17.68
CA GLU A 305 -9.18 11.51 16.71
C GLU A 305 -8.87 10.59 15.53
N PRO A 306 -7.81 10.78 14.72
CA PRO A 306 -7.49 9.87 13.64
C PRO A 306 -7.11 8.46 14.13
N VAL A 307 -6.48 8.32 15.29
CA VAL A 307 -6.21 7.00 15.89
C VAL A 307 -7.52 6.28 16.21
N GLY A 308 -8.52 6.99 16.73
CA GLY A 308 -9.85 6.44 17.02
C GLY A 308 -10.59 5.97 15.76
N LEU A 309 -10.46 6.70 14.64
CA LEU A 309 -11.03 6.26 13.35
C LEU A 309 -10.34 4.99 12.84
N ILE A 310 -9.00 4.93 12.89
CA ILE A 310 -8.26 3.75 12.47
C ILE A 310 -8.59 2.55 13.37
N LYS A 311 -8.80 2.79 14.67
CA LYS A 311 -9.24 1.75 15.59
C LYS A 311 -10.63 1.21 15.26
N ALA A 312 -11.55 2.05 14.88
CA ALA A 312 -12.89 1.62 14.46
C ALA A 312 -12.84 0.71 13.22
N GLU A 313 -11.97 1.02 12.26
CA GLU A 313 -11.72 0.13 11.10
C GLU A 313 -11.12 -1.21 11.53
N LEU A 314 -10.14 -1.21 12.45
CA LEU A 314 -9.59 -2.43 13.02
C LEU A 314 -10.68 -3.28 13.69
N ASP A 315 -11.50 -2.66 14.54
CA ASP A 315 -12.58 -3.35 15.24
C ASP A 315 -13.58 -3.98 14.24
N GLY A 316 -13.89 -3.28 13.13
CA GLY A 316 -14.71 -3.81 12.03
C GLY A 316 -14.09 -5.02 11.32
N ILE A 317 -12.79 -4.96 11.04
CA ILE A 317 -12.05 -6.08 10.45
C ILE A 317 -12.07 -7.31 11.38
N LEU A 318 -11.86 -7.10 12.68
CA LEU A 318 -11.79 -8.17 13.67
C LEU A 318 -13.10 -8.96 13.80
N LEU A 319 -14.26 -8.37 13.47
CA LEU A 319 -15.53 -9.08 13.46
C LEU A 319 -15.59 -10.26 12.47
N ARG A 320 -14.71 -10.26 11.47
CA ARG A 320 -14.61 -11.29 10.44
C ARG A 320 -13.30 -12.09 10.56
N CYS A 321 -12.59 -11.97 11.68
CA CYS A 321 -11.35 -12.67 11.92
C CYS A 321 -11.56 -13.88 12.83
N ARG A 322 -10.86 -14.98 12.53
CA ARG A 322 -10.74 -16.10 13.42
C ARG A 322 -9.28 -16.35 13.84
N PRO A 323 -9.04 -16.81 15.07
CA PRO A 323 -7.69 -17.16 15.47
C PRO A 323 -7.20 -18.43 14.73
N VAL A 324 -5.89 -18.53 14.55
CA VAL A 324 -5.22 -19.71 14.02
C VAL A 324 -4.54 -20.44 15.17
N ASP A 325 -4.81 -21.74 15.31
CA ASP A 325 -4.13 -22.61 16.27
C ASP A 325 -2.87 -23.26 15.68
N ARG A 326 -2.10 -23.95 16.54
CA ARG A 326 -0.85 -24.62 16.12
C ARG A 326 -1.09 -25.77 15.18
N ASP A 327 -2.19 -26.51 15.34
CA ASP A 327 -2.51 -27.67 14.50
C ASP A 327 -2.86 -27.23 13.08
N GLU A 328 -3.52 -26.09 12.95
CA GLU A 328 -3.79 -25.47 11.66
C GLU A 328 -2.50 -24.93 11.04
N ALA A 329 -1.68 -24.20 11.80
CA ALA A 329 -0.43 -23.62 11.32
C ALA A 329 0.54 -24.70 10.81
N ALA A 330 0.64 -25.84 11.49
CA ALA A 330 1.45 -26.96 11.06
C ALA A 330 1.08 -27.49 9.65
N ARG A 331 -0.20 -27.40 9.27
CA ARG A 331 -0.68 -27.79 7.92
C ARG A 331 -0.12 -26.90 6.81
N TYR A 332 0.31 -25.68 7.15
CA TYR A 332 0.91 -24.72 6.21
C TYR A 332 2.42 -24.92 6.00
N ARG A 333 3.06 -25.90 6.66
CA ARG A 333 4.50 -26.21 6.51
C ARG A 333 4.83 -27.17 5.39
N GLY A 334 3.84 -27.59 4.61
CA GLY A 334 4.04 -28.50 3.47
C GLY A 334 4.92 -27.91 2.36
N PRO A 335 5.53 -28.75 1.49
CA PRO A 335 6.48 -28.32 0.45
C PRO A 335 5.93 -27.25 -0.51
N LYS A 336 4.62 -27.28 -0.81
CA LYS A 336 3.99 -26.28 -1.67
C LYS A 336 4.01 -24.87 -1.05
N TYR A 337 3.80 -24.78 0.26
CA TYR A 337 3.83 -23.52 0.99
C TYR A 337 5.26 -22.98 1.10
N PHE A 338 6.21 -23.87 1.45
CA PHE A 338 7.63 -23.53 1.52
C PHE A 338 8.15 -22.94 0.21
N LEU A 339 7.92 -23.63 -0.92
CA LEU A 339 8.38 -23.15 -2.22
C LEU A 339 7.79 -21.79 -2.58
N GLN A 340 6.52 -21.58 -2.31
CA GLN A 340 5.89 -20.29 -2.57
C GLN A 340 6.41 -19.19 -1.64
N ASN A 341 6.63 -19.48 -0.36
CA ASN A 341 7.23 -18.53 0.56
C ASN A 341 8.63 -18.08 0.10
N LEU A 342 9.48 -19.03 -0.27
CA LEU A 342 10.82 -18.74 -0.78
C LEU A 342 10.79 -17.83 -2.02
N LEU A 343 9.88 -18.10 -2.96
CA LEU A 343 9.73 -17.27 -4.14
C LEU A 343 9.20 -15.87 -3.77
N MET A 344 8.21 -15.80 -2.87
CA MET A 344 7.56 -14.55 -2.52
C MET A 344 8.39 -13.66 -1.57
N GLN A 345 9.38 -14.18 -0.87
CA GLN A 345 10.37 -13.35 -0.16
C GLN A 345 11.10 -12.38 -1.10
N PHE A 346 11.26 -12.75 -2.37
CA PHE A 346 11.89 -11.91 -3.40
C PHE A 346 10.89 -11.08 -4.22
N TRP A 347 9.66 -11.60 -4.43
CA TRP A 347 8.68 -10.99 -5.33
C TRP A 347 7.51 -10.30 -4.64
N GLY A 348 7.28 -10.60 -3.37
CA GLY A 348 6.13 -10.15 -2.58
C GLY A 348 6.18 -8.73 -2.07
#